data_97a38c2c654270f408cbcbc87a5428fa
#
_entry.id   97a38c2c654270f408cbcbc87a5428fa
#
_cell.length_a   1.000
_cell.length_b   1.000
_cell.length_c   1.000
_cell.angle_alpha   90.00
_cell.angle_beta   90.00
_cell.angle_gamma   90.00
#
_symmetry.space_group_name_H-M   'P 1'
#
loop_
_entity.id
_entity.type
_entity.pdbx_description
1 polymer ?
#
loop_
_entity_poly.entity_id
_entity_poly.type
_entity_poly.pdbx_seq_one_letter_code
_entity_poly.pdbx_strand_id
1 'polypeptide(L)'
;MFGAAAAAIVVAMEPLLDIVSAPGRSRAPRWRALAPHGSVAGVAGLWPVSPFGLDFLLPTAPVTRPGAAELRVYVEPRWRRRGVGSRLLTAVREQTAVPCLVSYVAVGSPAERFYTRHGFSQTRFWHHELLTYRDVHQAWLGELVDAEHPGYRLAHWTGDLLGAPRVEDLLRSPSRPGNAVLTAADADGDVAAYVAAVVGAPSRRRAHLYGPVVLPGHRGRRLSRWVNAALIQRLHEVHPQVTAIETAGAGDDPRLLATRRHLGFRPLRRTSVYELWDGGPL
;
A
#
# COMPACT_ATOMS: atom_id res chain seq x y z
N MET A 1 -33.77 -61.73 1.25
CA MET A 1 -33.12 -61.11 0.08
C MET A 1 -32.84 -59.66 0.44
N PHE A 2 -31.62 -59.36 0.89
CA PHE A 2 -31.20 -57.99 1.21
C PHE A 2 -30.23 -57.53 0.14
N GLY A 3 -30.66 -56.60 -0.66
CA GLY A 3 -29.81 -55.95 -1.66
C GLY A 3 -28.93 -54.88 -1.03
N ALA A 4 -27.64 -55.10 -1.00
CA ALA A 4 -26.66 -54.11 -0.60
C ALA A 4 -26.48 -53.11 -1.74
N ALA A 5 -26.90 -51.85 -1.50
CA ALA A 5 -26.57 -50.74 -2.39
C ALA A 5 -25.13 -50.36 -2.18
N ALA A 6 -24.28 -50.63 -3.16
CA ALA A 6 -22.90 -50.16 -3.19
C ALA A 6 -22.89 -48.64 -3.43
N ALA A 7 -22.55 -47.86 -2.41
CA ALA A 7 -22.26 -46.43 -2.55
C ALA A 7 -20.99 -46.27 -3.36
N ALA A 8 -21.10 -45.83 -4.59
CA ALA A 8 -19.96 -45.42 -5.40
C ALA A 8 -19.30 -44.18 -4.77
N ILE A 9 -18.12 -44.34 -4.19
CA ILE A 9 -17.25 -43.22 -3.77
C ILE A 9 -16.74 -42.58 -5.06
N VAL A 10 -17.37 -41.48 -5.47
CA VAL A 10 -16.82 -40.60 -6.50
C VAL A 10 -15.62 -39.89 -5.89
N VAL A 11 -14.44 -40.47 -6.08
CA VAL A 11 -13.18 -39.77 -5.87
C VAL A 11 -13.15 -38.66 -6.92
N ALA A 12 -13.46 -37.45 -6.52
CA ALA A 12 -13.29 -36.29 -7.37
C ALA A 12 -11.79 -36.18 -7.70
N MET A 13 -11.39 -36.62 -8.88
CA MET A 13 -10.06 -36.36 -9.40
C MET A 13 -9.86 -34.86 -9.39
N GLU A 14 -8.96 -34.38 -8.52
CA GLU A 14 -8.54 -32.97 -8.55
C GLU A 14 -7.98 -32.68 -9.95
N PRO A 15 -8.45 -31.63 -10.63
CA PRO A 15 -7.95 -31.32 -11.96
C PRO A 15 -6.43 -31.08 -11.86
N LEU A 16 -5.65 -31.79 -12.69
CA LEU A 16 -4.24 -31.56 -12.84
C LEU A 16 -4.02 -30.10 -13.24
N LEU A 17 -3.49 -29.31 -12.31
CA LEU A 17 -3.15 -27.91 -12.53
C LEU A 17 -1.64 -27.80 -12.61
N ASP A 18 -1.11 -27.28 -13.71
CA ASP A 18 0.31 -26.99 -13.84
C ASP A 18 0.62 -25.62 -13.24
N ILE A 19 1.61 -25.58 -12.35
CA ILE A 19 2.13 -24.32 -11.83
C ILE A 19 3.38 -23.97 -12.63
N VAL A 20 3.30 -22.89 -13.40
CA VAL A 20 4.42 -22.41 -14.21
C VAL A 20 4.91 -21.05 -13.70
N SER A 21 6.23 -20.93 -13.59
CA SER A 21 6.87 -19.62 -13.39
C SER A 21 6.72 -18.80 -14.68
N ALA A 22 6.23 -17.57 -14.56
CA ALA A 22 6.01 -16.71 -15.70
C ALA A 22 6.83 -15.42 -15.54
N PRO A 23 7.73 -15.10 -16.49
CA PRO A 23 8.40 -13.81 -16.48
C PRO A 23 7.36 -12.71 -16.61
N GLY A 24 7.33 -11.79 -15.65
CA GLY A 24 6.47 -10.61 -15.71
C GLY A 24 7.10 -9.52 -16.58
N ARG A 25 6.30 -8.58 -17.10
CA ARG A 25 6.82 -7.33 -17.71
C ARG A 25 7.59 -6.46 -16.69
N SER A 26 7.37 -6.67 -15.40
CA SER A 26 8.19 -6.17 -14.30
C SER A 26 9.11 -7.28 -13.80
N ARG A 27 10.28 -6.96 -13.24
CA ARG A 27 11.24 -7.94 -12.68
C ARG A 27 10.68 -8.78 -11.49
N ALA A 28 9.43 -8.58 -11.10
CA ALA A 28 8.79 -9.31 -10.00
C ALA A 28 8.46 -10.76 -10.39
N PRO A 29 8.89 -11.77 -9.61
CA PRO A 29 8.57 -13.17 -9.86
C PRO A 29 7.05 -13.41 -9.86
N ARG A 30 6.58 -14.23 -10.79
CA ARG A 30 5.15 -14.56 -10.93
C ARG A 30 4.96 -16.05 -11.22
N TRP A 31 3.84 -16.59 -10.75
CA TRP A 31 3.39 -17.96 -10.97
C TRP A 31 1.99 -17.97 -11.53
N ARG A 32 1.70 -18.90 -12.42
CA ARG A 32 0.38 -19.12 -12.97
C ARG A 32 -0.03 -20.56 -12.73
N ALA A 33 -1.24 -20.78 -12.26
CA ALA A 33 -1.88 -22.08 -12.24
C ALA A 33 -2.67 -22.23 -13.55
N LEU A 34 -2.29 -23.19 -14.38
CA LEU A 34 -2.93 -23.48 -15.66
C LEU A 34 -3.86 -24.69 -15.52
N ALA A 35 -5.09 -24.55 -15.97
CA ALA A 35 -6.04 -25.64 -16.10
C ALA A 35 -5.69 -26.50 -17.33
N PRO A 36 -6.21 -27.74 -17.46
CA PRO A 36 -5.87 -28.69 -18.53
C PRO A 36 -5.99 -28.17 -19.96
N HIS A 37 -6.79 -27.13 -20.17
CA HIS A 37 -6.97 -26.49 -21.49
C HIS A 37 -6.16 -25.17 -21.63
N GLY A 38 -5.13 -24.98 -20.81
CA GLY A 38 -4.26 -23.81 -20.86
C GLY A 38 -4.87 -22.51 -20.28
N SER A 39 -6.13 -22.55 -19.80
CA SER A 39 -6.72 -21.36 -19.17
C SER A 39 -6.11 -21.10 -17.80
N VAL A 40 -5.92 -19.80 -17.45
CA VAL A 40 -5.36 -19.42 -16.15
C VAL A 40 -6.43 -19.60 -15.07
N ALA A 41 -6.17 -20.49 -14.12
CA ALA A 41 -7.03 -20.74 -12.95
C ALA A 41 -6.70 -19.80 -11.76
N GLY A 42 -5.46 -19.31 -11.69
CA GLY A 42 -5.02 -18.37 -10.68
C GLY A 42 -3.61 -17.88 -10.93
N VAL A 43 -3.23 -16.84 -10.22
CA VAL A 43 -1.90 -16.25 -10.30
C VAL A 43 -1.38 -15.91 -8.90
N ALA A 44 -0.07 -16.03 -8.69
CA ALA A 44 0.63 -15.48 -7.54
C ALA A 44 1.78 -14.61 -8.03
N GLY A 45 2.22 -13.69 -7.19
CA GLY A 45 3.40 -12.89 -7.48
C GLY A 45 3.96 -12.29 -6.22
N LEU A 46 5.23 -11.89 -6.29
CA LEU A 46 5.95 -11.19 -5.24
C LEU A 46 6.28 -9.78 -5.71
N TRP A 47 6.08 -8.82 -4.83
CA TRP A 47 6.43 -7.42 -5.03
C TRP A 47 7.24 -6.92 -3.85
N PRO A 48 8.05 -5.87 -4.02
CA PRO A 48 8.60 -5.16 -2.86
C PRO A 48 7.46 -4.73 -1.93
N VAL A 49 7.66 -4.84 -0.61
CA VAL A 49 6.62 -4.48 0.38
C VAL A 49 6.22 -3.01 0.28
N SER A 50 7.12 -2.14 -0.13
CA SER A 50 6.79 -0.79 -0.57
C SER A 50 6.65 -0.78 -2.08
N PRO A 51 5.42 -0.65 -2.64
CA PRO A 51 5.19 -0.71 -4.07
C PRO A 51 5.90 0.41 -4.86
N PHE A 52 6.43 1.41 -4.17
CA PHE A 52 7.10 2.56 -4.80
C PHE A 52 8.52 2.78 -4.30
N GLY A 53 9.05 1.92 -3.40
CA GLY A 53 10.36 2.17 -2.79
C GLY A 53 10.40 3.46 -1.95
N LEU A 54 9.25 3.87 -1.41
CA LEU A 54 9.07 5.16 -0.73
C LEU A 54 9.27 5.07 0.79
N ASP A 55 9.94 4.02 1.26
CA ASP A 55 10.22 3.84 2.70
C ASP A 55 11.05 5.01 3.27
N PHE A 56 11.81 5.68 2.42
CA PHE A 56 12.55 6.90 2.78
C PHE A 56 11.62 8.08 3.11
N LEU A 57 10.40 8.11 2.57
CA LEU A 57 9.40 9.14 2.90
C LEU A 57 8.66 8.87 4.21
N LEU A 58 8.84 7.69 4.81
CA LEU A 58 8.15 7.30 6.02
C LEU A 58 9.12 6.63 7.00
N PRO A 59 10.01 7.39 7.66
CA PRO A 59 11.00 6.83 8.61
C PRO A 59 10.33 6.12 9.80
N THR A 60 9.04 6.32 9.99
CA THR A 60 8.21 5.62 10.99
C THR A 60 7.33 4.52 10.38
N ALA A 61 7.44 4.27 9.06
CA ALA A 61 6.82 3.08 8.51
C ALA A 61 7.33 1.88 9.32
N PRO A 62 6.45 1.02 9.81
CA PRO A 62 6.88 -0.16 10.56
C PRO A 62 7.85 -0.89 9.66
N VAL A 63 9.08 -1.00 10.14
CA VAL A 63 10.22 -1.58 9.43
C VAL A 63 9.76 -2.95 8.94
N THR A 64 9.43 -3.02 7.67
CA THR A 64 9.35 -4.30 7.00
C THR A 64 10.77 -4.81 7.02
N ARG A 65 10.97 -5.96 7.68
CA ARG A 65 12.30 -6.51 7.85
C ARG A 65 12.99 -6.63 6.48
N PRO A 66 14.29 -6.37 6.39
CA PRO A 66 15.01 -6.49 5.14
C PRO A 66 14.72 -7.81 4.45
N GLY A 67 14.44 -7.79 3.15
CA GLY A 67 14.15 -8.98 2.36
C GLY A 67 12.68 -9.44 2.37
N ALA A 68 11.78 -8.79 3.11
CA ALA A 68 10.35 -9.12 3.04
C ALA A 68 9.77 -8.78 1.65
N ALA A 69 8.83 -9.61 1.17
CA ALA A 69 8.12 -9.39 -0.07
C ALA A 69 6.60 -9.45 0.12
N GLU A 70 5.89 -8.58 -0.59
CA GLU A 70 4.42 -8.63 -0.63
C GLU A 70 3.98 -9.78 -1.54
N LEU A 71 3.28 -10.74 -0.97
CA LEU A 71 2.62 -11.81 -1.69
C LEU A 71 1.20 -11.40 -2.09
N ARG A 72 0.91 -11.47 -3.37
CA ARG A 72 -0.46 -11.35 -3.90
C ARG A 72 -0.86 -12.65 -4.56
N VAL A 73 -2.00 -13.20 -4.14
CA VAL A 73 -2.59 -14.42 -4.73
C VAL A 73 -3.98 -14.08 -5.22
N TYR A 74 -4.27 -14.43 -6.47
CA TYR A 74 -5.59 -14.35 -7.04
C TYR A 74 -5.98 -15.70 -7.62
N VAL A 75 -7.19 -16.15 -7.31
CA VAL A 75 -7.79 -17.37 -7.87
C VAL A 75 -9.12 -17.00 -8.51
N GLU A 76 -9.28 -17.39 -9.77
CA GLU A 76 -10.51 -17.19 -10.52
C GLU A 76 -11.70 -17.77 -9.76
N PRO A 77 -12.86 -17.09 -9.69
CA PRO A 77 -14.01 -17.51 -8.87
C PRO A 77 -14.40 -18.98 -9.04
N ARG A 78 -14.45 -19.46 -10.29
CA ARG A 78 -14.79 -20.86 -10.64
C ARG A 78 -13.78 -21.88 -10.15
N TRP A 79 -12.54 -21.46 -9.84
CA TRP A 79 -11.45 -22.31 -9.38
C TRP A 79 -11.19 -22.21 -7.87
N ARG A 80 -11.95 -21.37 -7.16
CA ARG A 80 -11.82 -21.24 -5.70
C ARG A 80 -12.25 -22.52 -5.01
N ARG A 81 -11.71 -22.76 -3.80
CA ARG A 81 -11.98 -23.93 -2.95
C ARG A 81 -11.56 -25.28 -3.57
N ARG A 82 -10.69 -25.24 -4.59
CA ARG A 82 -10.13 -26.42 -5.27
C ARG A 82 -8.62 -26.53 -5.09
N GLY A 83 -8.05 -26.00 -3.99
CA GLY A 83 -6.62 -26.12 -3.70
C GLY A 83 -5.70 -25.18 -4.50
N VAL A 84 -6.20 -24.46 -5.53
CA VAL A 84 -5.37 -23.64 -6.44
C VAL A 84 -4.49 -22.63 -5.68
N GLY A 85 -5.08 -21.89 -4.72
CA GLY A 85 -4.32 -20.92 -3.92
C GLY A 85 -3.23 -21.56 -3.08
N SER A 86 -3.50 -22.73 -2.48
CA SER A 86 -2.51 -23.48 -1.70
C SER A 86 -1.33 -23.93 -2.55
N ARG A 87 -1.59 -24.50 -3.75
CA ARG A 87 -0.55 -24.91 -4.69
C ARG A 87 0.30 -23.75 -5.19
N LEU A 88 -0.31 -22.60 -5.47
CA LEU A 88 0.40 -21.36 -5.82
C LEU A 88 1.32 -20.90 -4.67
N LEU A 89 0.82 -20.90 -3.44
CA LEU A 89 1.61 -20.53 -2.26
C LEU A 89 2.79 -21.50 -2.04
N THR A 90 2.55 -22.80 -2.16
CA THR A 90 3.62 -23.82 -2.08
C THR A 90 4.71 -23.55 -3.11
N ALA A 91 4.33 -23.33 -4.38
CA ALA A 91 5.30 -23.03 -5.44
C ALA A 91 6.09 -21.73 -5.18
N VAL A 92 5.45 -20.69 -4.63
CA VAL A 92 6.15 -19.46 -4.22
C VAL A 92 7.20 -19.78 -3.16
N ARG A 93 6.85 -20.54 -2.12
CA ARG A 93 7.77 -20.87 -1.02
C ARG A 93 8.93 -21.76 -1.45
N GLU A 94 8.68 -22.72 -2.31
CA GLU A 94 9.72 -23.64 -2.82
C GLU A 94 10.70 -22.97 -3.77
N GLN A 95 10.25 -21.95 -4.51
CA GLN A 95 11.05 -21.32 -5.57
C GLN A 95 11.65 -19.96 -5.18
N THR A 96 11.46 -19.53 -3.92
CA THR A 96 12.00 -18.25 -3.44
C THR A 96 12.62 -18.38 -2.06
N ALA A 97 13.72 -17.66 -1.85
CA ALA A 97 14.38 -17.54 -0.54
C ALA A 97 13.96 -16.25 0.20
N VAL A 98 12.68 -15.89 0.12
CA VAL A 98 12.16 -14.69 0.79
C VAL A 98 11.92 -14.99 2.27
N PRO A 99 12.60 -14.32 3.20
CA PRO A 99 12.54 -14.63 4.64
C PRO A 99 11.18 -14.30 5.27
N CYS A 100 10.43 -13.38 4.65
CA CYS A 100 9.11 -12.99 5.13
C CYS A 100 8.17 -12.67 3.96
N LEU A 101 7.03 -13.35 3.93
CA LEU A 101 5.93 -13.03 3.03
C LEU A 101 4.89 -12.17 3.76
N VAL A 102 4.55 -11.05 3.16
CA VAL A 102 3.56 -10.09 3.69
C VAL A 102 2.35 -10.04 2.75
N SER A 103 1.15 -10.05 3.30
CA SER A 103 -0.08 -9.90 2.51
C SER A 103 -1.02 -8.90 3.14
N TYR A 104 -1.63 -8.07 2.30
CA TYR A 104 -2.64 -7.10 2.71
C TYR A 104 -4.02 -7.61 2.32
N VAL A 105 -4.87 -7.84 3.30
CA VAL A 105 -6.14 -8.54 3.14
C VAL A 105 -7.29 -7.68 3.64
N ALA A 106 -8.33 -7.52 2.84
CA ALA A 106 -9.52 -6.79 3.28
C ALA A 106 -10.16 -7.50 4.49
N VAL A 107 -10.43 -6.75 5.56
CA VAL A 107 -11.03 -7.27 6.80
C VAL A 107 -12.39 -7.91 6.50
N GLY A 108 -12.64 -9.09 7.06
CA GLY A 108 -13.86 -9.87 6.84
C GLY A 108 -13.88 -10.66 5.52
N SER A 109 -12.82 -10.59 4.70
CA SER A 109 -12.78 -11.34 3.44
C SER A 109 -12.43 -12.82 3.63
N PRO A 110 -12.84 -13.70 2.69
CA PRO A 110 -12.45 -15.11 2.72
C PRO A 110 -10.93 -15.35 2.68
N ALA A 111 -10.16 -14.35 2.23
CA ALA A 111 -8.71 -14.43 2.17
C ALA A 111 -8.06 -14.47 3.57
N GLU A 112 -8.67 -13.89 4.59
CA GLU A 112 -8.17 -13.99 5.97
C GLU A 112 -8.06 -15.45 6.41
N ARG A 113 -9.12 -16.25 6.18
CA ARG A 113 -9.10 -17.68 6.49
C ARG A 113 -8.05 -18.46 5.69
N PHE A 114 -7.81 -18.05 4.44
CA PHE A 114 -6.77 -18.65 3.61
C PHE A 114 -5.39 -18.43 4.24
N TYR A 115 -5.03 -17.18 4.55
CA TYR A 115 -3.72 -16.86 5.10
C TYR A 115 -3.51 -17.48 6.49
N THR A 116 -4.50 -17.38 7.38
CA THR A 116 -4.42 -18.00 8.71
C THR A 116 -4.22 -19.52 8.62
N ARG A 117 -4.96 -20.21 7.73
CA ARG A 117 -4.81 -21.67 7.52
C ARG A 117 -3.42 -22.05 7.02
N HIS A 118 -2.74 -21.17 6.31
CA HIS A 118 -1.39 -21.39 5.78
C HIS A 118 -0.28 -20.87 6.70
N GLY A 119 -0.58 -20.61 7.98
CA GLY A 119 0.41 -20.26 9.00
C GLY A 119 0.81 -18.79 9.01
N PHE A 120 0.13 -17.93 8.26
CA PHE A 120 0.33 -16.50 8.39
C PHE A 120 -0.29 -15.99 9.69
N SER A 121 0.43 -15.12 10.39
CA SER A 121 -0.04 -14.41 11.58
C SER A 121 -0.49 -13.01 11.21
N GLN A 122 -1.64 -12.60 11.73
CA GLN A 122 -2.08 -11.21 11.61
C GLN A 122 -1.25 -10.34 12.57
N THR A 123 -0.54 -9.36 12.02
CA THR A 123 0.37 -8.51 12.80
C THR A 123 -0.18 -7.12 13.08
N ARG A 124 -0.95 -6.55 12.16
CA ARG A 124 -1.49 -5.19 12.29
C ARG A 124 -2.64 -4.94 11.34
N PHE A 125 -3.29 -3.78 11.53
CA PHE A 125 -4.30 -3.25 10.62
C PHE A 125 -3.77 -2.01 9.91
N TRP A 126 -4.25 -1.80 8.68
CA TRP A 126 -4.10 -0.56 7.94
C TRP A 126 -5.46 0.07 7.73
N HIS A 127 -5.57 1.34 8.09
CA HIS A 127 -6.73 2.17 7.79
C HIS A 127 -6.46 2.93 6.51
N HIS A 128 -7.37 2.79 5.56
CA HIS A 128 -7.36 3.56 4.33
C HIS A 128 -8.42 4.65 4.43
N GLU A 129 -8.04 5.85 4.07
CA GLU A 129 -8.91 7.02 4.07
C GLU A 129 -8.84 7.70 2.72
N LEU A 130 -9.94 8.35 2.32
CA LEU A 130 -10.11 9.00 1.04
C LEU A 130 -10.56 10.45 1.25
N LEU A 131 -9.91 11.36 0.57
CA LEU A 131 -10.34 12.74 0.39
C LEU A 131 -10.80 12.90 -1.06
N THR A 132 -12.01 13.43 -1.27
CA THR A 132 -12.52 13.77 -2.59
C THR A 132 -12.48 15.29 -2.74
N TYR A 133 -11.85 15.80 -3.79
CA TYR A 133 -11.64 17.25 -3.98
C TYR A 133 -12.91 18.07 -3.97
N ARG A 134 -14.01 17.57 -4.56
CA ARG A 134 -15.31 18.25 -4.54
C ARG A 134 -15.89 18.46 -3.13
N ASP A 135 -15.44 17.64 -2.16
CA ASP A 135 -15.92 17.66 -0.77
C ASP A 135 -15.01 18.51 0.13
N VAL A 136 -13.90 19.07 -0.43
CA VAL A 136 -12.95 19.91 0.31
C VAL A 136 -13.49 21.33 0.38
N HIS A 137 -13.52 21.87 1.60
CA HIS A 137 -13.85 23.28 1.81
C HIS A 137 -12.63 24.15 1.47
N GLN A 138 -12.60 24.68 0.25
CA GLN A 138 -11.42 25.36 -0.31
C GLN A 138 -10.99 26.60 0.50
N ALA A 139 -11.96 27.44 0.93
CA ALA A 139 -11.63 28.63 1.72
C ALA A 139 -10.95 28.26 3.05
N TRP A 140 -11.49 27.23 3.71
CA TRP A 140 -10.89 26.76 4.96
C TRP A 140 -9.51 26.10 4.74
N LEU A 141 -9.29 25.42 3.61
CA LEU A 141 -7.97 24.89 3.25
C LEU A 141 -6.97 26.05 3.06
N GLY A 142 -7.41 27.16 2.43
CA GLY A 142 -6.64 28.40 2.32
C GLY A 142 -6.25 28.97 3.66
N GLU A 143 -7.22 29.12 4.58
CA GLU A 143 -6.97 29.62 5.95
C GLU A 143 -5.91 28.77 6.70
N LEU A 144 -5.90 27.45 6.48
CA LEU A 144 -4.88 26.57 7.07
C LEU A 144 -3.49 26.80 6.49
N VAL A 145 -3.40 27.10 5.19
CA VAL A 145 -2.11 27.35 4.52
C VAL A 145 -1.58 28.73 4.85
N ASP A 146 -2.48 29.74 4.94
CA ASP A 146 -2.13 31.11 5.24
C ASP A 146 -1.87 31.35 6.75
N ALA A 147 -2.17 30.36 7.60
CA ALA A 147 -1.90 30.45 9.04
C ALA A 147 -0.40 30.67 9.31
N GLU A 148 -0.10 31.63 10.15
CA GLU A 148 1.28 31.94 10.52
C GLU A 148 1.92 30.79 11.31
N HIS A 149 3.11 30.40 10.86
CA HIS A 149 4.01 29.45 11.53
C HIS A 149 5.38 30.10 11.74
N PRO A 150 5.56 30.91 12.80
CA PRO A 150 6.83 31.64 13.02
C PRO A 150 8.05 30.71 13.02
N GLY A 151 9.07 31.07 12.26
CA GLY A 151 10.29 30.28 12.09
C GLY A 151 10.17 29.10 11.11
N TYR A 152 9.05 29.02 10.36
CA TYR A 152 8.86 27.98 9.34
C TYR A 152 8.44 28.58 8.00
N ARG A 153 8.88 27.97 6.91
CA ARG A 153 8.47 28.30 5.54
C ARG A 153 8.04 27.04 4.81
N LEU A 154 7.09 27.16 3.89
CA LEU A 154 6.71 26.06 3.01
C LEU A 154 7.71 25.96 1.86
N ALA A 155 8.20 24.75 1.63
CA ALA A 155 8.97 24.37 0.46
C ALA A 155 8.21 23.30 -0.32
N HIS A 156 8.23 23.42 -1.65
CA HIS A 156 7.55 22.48 -2.55
C HIS A 156 8.51 21.93 -3.58
N TRP A 157 8.32 20.67 -3.91
CA TRP A 157 9.02 20.02 -5.01
C TRP A 157 8.07 19.15 -5.82
N THR A 158 8.30 19.07 -7.13
CA THR A 158 7.58 18.20 -8.06
C THR A 158 8.57 17.47 -8.94
N GLY A 159 8.27 16.22 -9.29
CA GLY A 159 9.13 15.40 -10.15
C GLY A 159 8.74 13.92 -10.13
N ASP A 160 9.60 13.08 -10.65
CA ASP A 160 9.47 11.64 -10.54
C ASP A 160 10.35 11.11 -9.41
N LEU A 161 9.77 10.29 -8.53
CA LEU A 161 10.50 9.61 -7.46
C LEU A 161 11.23 8.37 -8.04
N LEU A 162 12.30 8.61 -8.79
CA LEU A 162 13.19 7.58 -9.30
C LEU A 162 14.46 7.53 -8.42
N GLY A 163 14.76 6.36 -7.86
CA GLY A 163 15.80 6.19 -6.88
C GLY A 163 15.29 6.48 -5.47
N ALA A 164 16.12 6.38 -4.47
CA ALA A 164 15.78 6.67 -3.08
C ALA A 164 16.54 7.91 -2.58
N PRO A 165 16.27 9.12 -3.11
CA PRO A 165 16.92 10.32 -2.59
C PRO A 165 16.29 10.66 -1.25
N ARG A 166 17.07 11.30 -0.38
CA ARG A 166 16.54 11.87 0.86
C ARG A 166 15.57 13.02 0.54
N VAL A 167 14.66 13.29 1.45
CA VAL A 167 13.69 14.40 1.30
C VAL A 167 14.42 15.73 1.11
N GLU A 168 15.51 15.95 1.85
CA GLU A 168 16.34 17.13 1.76
C GLU A 168 16.97 17.30 0.36
N ASP A 169 17.40 16.20 -0.26
CA ASP A 169 18.02 16.22 -1.58
C ASP A 169 16.97 16.53 -2.66
N LEU A 170 15.74 16.01 -2.51
CA LEU A 170 14.62 16.38 -3.39
C LEU A 170 14.32 17.88 -3.30
N LEU A 171 14.20 18.42 -2.11
CA LEU A 171 13.88 19.84 -1.91
C LEU A 171 14.97 20.79 -2.43
N ARG A 172 16.22 20.36 -2.47
CA ARG A 172 17.32 21.12 -3.07
C ARG A 172 17.40 20.98 -4.59
N SER A 173 16.77 19.94 -5.15
CA SER A 173 16.78 19.71 -6.59
C SER A 173 15.74 20.58 -7.31
N PRO A 174 15.95 20.99 -8.55
CA PRO A 174 14.95 21.74 -9.29
C PRO A 174 13.69 20.90 -9.55
N SER A 175 12.53 21.51 -9.33
CA SER A 175 11.24 20.91 -9.70
C SER A 175 11.13 20.69 -11.20
N ARG A 176 10.53 19.55 -11.58
CA ARG A 176 10.27 19.17 -12.98
C ARG A 176 8.86 18.57 -13.08
N PRO A 177 8.23 18.56 -14.25
CA PRO A 177 7.02 17.77 -14.45
C PRO A 177 7.26 16.31 -14.08
N GLY A 178 6.37 15.72 -13.28
CA GLY A 178 6.49 14.34 -12.82
C GLY A 178 5.25 13.89 -12.06
N ASN A 179 5.26 12.68 -11.53
CA ASN A 179 4.11 12.07 -10.90
C ASN A 179 4.05 12.28 -9.38
N ALA A 180 5.02 12.96 -8.79
CA ALA A 180 5.09 13.19 -7.34
C ALA A 180 5.10 14.67 -6.99
N VAL A 181 4.46 14.98 -5.87
CA VAL A 181 4.46 16.30 -5.24
C VAL A 181 4.92 16.11 -3.80
N LEU A 182 5.91 16.89 -3.37
CA LEU A 182 6.41 16.93 -2.01
C LEU A 182 6.18 18.34 -1.46
N THR A 183 5.69 18.42 -0.22
CA THR A 183 5.57 19.68 0.53
C THR A 183 6.24 19.50 1.89
N ALA A 184 7.07 20.44 2.26
CA ALA A 184 7.76 20.43 3.54
C ALA A 184 7.63 21.77 4.28
N ALA A 185 7.72 21.71 5.60
CA ALA A 185 8.00 22.86 6.44
C ALA A 185 9.52 22.90 6.68
N ASP A 186 10.13 23.98 6.22
CA ASP A 186 11.54 24.29 6.38
C ASP A 186 11.73 25.21 7.59
N ALA A 187 12.71 24.89 8.42
CA ALA A 187 13.16 25.70 9.57
C ALA A 187 14.64 26.04 9.36
N ASP A 188 14.91 27.21 8.83
CA ASP A 188 16.28 27.73 8.58
C ASP A 188 17.17 26.82 7.73
N GLY A 189 16.59 26.15 6.73
CA GLY A 189 17.28 25.23 5.82
C GLY A 189 17.19 23.76 6.20
N ASP A 190 16.62 23.44 7.36
CA ASP A 190 16.39 22.08 7.82
C ASP A 190 14.91 21.67 7.68
N VAL A 191 14.68 20.43 7.29
CA VAL A 191 13.31 19.89 7.18
C VAL A 191 12.74 19.66 8.58
N ALA A 192 11.64 20.33 8.90
CA ALA A 192 10.91 20.16 10.17
C ALA A 192 9.74 19.18 10.06
N ALA A 193 9.02 19.23 8.94
CA ALA A 193 7.93 18.32 8.62
C ALA A 193 7.81 18.20 7.10
N TYR A 194 7.24 17.06 6.63
CA TYR A 194 6.97 16.88 5.21
C TYR A 194 5.84 15.90 4.95
N VAL A 195 5.32 15.95 3.74
CA VAL A 195 4.30 15.06 3.22
C VAL A 195 4.48 14.95 1.71
N ALA A 196 4.22 13.80 1.14
CA ALA A 196 4.32 13.58 -0.30
C ALA A 196 3.05 12.95 -0.86
N ALA A 197 2.75 13.24 -2.11
CA ALA A 197 1.71 12.55 -2.88
C ALA A 197 2.30 12.01 -4.17
N VAL A 198 1.84 10.82 -4.57
CA VAL A 198 2.21 10.20 -5.86
C VAL A 198 0.95 9.93 -6.65
N VAL A 199 0.92 10.46 -7.86
CA VAL A 199 -0.15 10.22 -8.83
C VAL A 199 0.14 8.91 -9.54
N GLY A 200 -0.81 8.00 -9.56
CA GLY A 200 -0.72 6.76 -10.35
C GLY A 200 -0.64 7.03 -11.86
N ALA A 201 -0.77 5.98 -12.66
CA ALA A 201 -0.82 6.14 -14.12
C ALA A 201 -1.81 7.26 -14.53
N PRO A 202 -1.55 8.02 -15.62
CA PRO A 202 -2.36 9.19 -16.01
C PRO A 202 -3.86 8.93 -16.13
N SER A 203 -4.26 7.68 -16.39
CA SER A 203 -5.67 7.24 -16.39
C SER A 203 -6.30 7.16 -14.99
N ARG A 204 -5.51 7.20 -13.92
CA ARG A 204 -5.99 7.13 -12.54
C ARG A 204 -6.14 8.55 -11.98
N ARG A 205 -7.38 8.96 -11.79
CA ARG A 205 -7.74 10.24 -11.16
C ARG A 205 -7.52 10.26 -9.63
N ARG A 206 -6.55 9.45 -9.15
CA ARG A 206 -6.29 9.27 -7.72
C ARG A 206 -4.80 9.40 -7.44
N ALA A 207 -4.47 10.16 -6.41
CA ALA A 207 -3.14 10.22 -5.82
C ALA A 207 -3.09 9.40 -4.53
N HIS A 208 -1.90 8.92 -4.18
CA HIS A 208 -1.60 8.30 -2.90
C HIS A 208 -0.76 9.25 -2.06
N LEU A 209 -1.23 9.57 -0.84
CA LEU A 209 -0.56 10.45 0.09
C LEU A 209 0.23 9.64 1.11
N TYR A 210 1.47 10.04 1.33
CA TYR A 210 2.44 9.46 2.26
C TYR A 210 2.83 10.49 3.31
N GLY A 211 2.72 10.15 4.58
CA GLY A 211 2.95 11.06 5.70
C GLY A 211 1.64 11.55 6.33
N PRO A 212 1.67 12.69 6.99
CA PRO A 212 2.81 13.59 7.22
C PRO A 212 3.83 13.01 8.19
N VAL A 213 5.07 13.39 8.03
CA VAL A 213 6.15 13.15 8.99
C VAL A 213 6.47 14.48 9.66
N VAL A 214 6.53 14.50 10.99
CA VAL A 214 6.99 15.67 11.77
C VAL A 214 8.16 15.22 12.62
N LEU A 215 9.31 15.85 12.41
CA LEU A 215 10.54 15.52 13.14
C LEU A 215 10.41 15.83 14.64
N PRO A 216 11.10 15.08 15.52
CA PRO A 216 10.88 15.14 16.97
C PRO A 216 10.93 16.55 17.56
N GLY A 217 11.91 17.35 17.19
CA GLY A 217 12.11 18.73 17.68
C GLY A 217 11.02 19.73 17.27
N HIS A 218 10.15 19.34 16.33
CA HIS A 218 9.14 20.23 15.74
C HIS A 218 7.71 19.78 16.03
N ARG A 219 7.53 18.76 16.86
CA ARG A 219 6.20 18.25 17.25
C ARG A 219 5.43 19.27 18.08
N GLY A 220 4.10 19.19 18.05
CA GLY A 220 3.21 20.09 18.79
C GLY A 220 2.96 21.44 18.15
N ARG A 221 3.62 21.77 17.05
CA ARG A 221 3.53 23.08 16.36
C ARG A 221 2.54 23.11 15.19
N ARG A 222 1.63 22.14 15.11
CA ARG A 222 0.57 22.02 14.09
C ARG A 222 1.09 21.84 12.64
N LEU A 223 2.39 21.59 12.43
CA LEU A 223 3.01 21.45 11.11
C LEU A 223 2.40 20.31 10.27
N SER A 224 2.00 19.21 10.91
CA SER A 224 1.32 18.09 10.23
C SER A 224 0.09 18.55 9.43
N ARG A 225 -0.73 19.40 9.99
CA ARG A 225 -1.94 19.93 9.34
C ARG A 225 -1.58 20.91 8.23
N TRP A 226 -0.63 21.77 8.49
CA TRP A 226 -0.17 22.81 7.59
C TRP A 226 0.44 22.24 6.31
N VAL A 227 1.42 21.32 6.42
CA VAL A 227 2.03 20.69 5.23
C VAL A 227 1.03 19.86 4.43
N ASN A 228 0.07 19.19 5.10
CA ASN A 228 -0.99 18.47 4.39
C ASN A 228 -1.91 19.41 3.61
N ALA A 229 -2.36 20.51 4.23
CA ALA A 229 -3.22 21.48 3.56
C ALA A 229 -2.51 22.06 2.34
N ALA A 230 -1.27 22.48 2.48
CA ALA A 230 -0.46 23.01 1.39
C ALA A 230 -0.19 21.97 0.29
N LEU A 231 0.04 20.69 0.66
CA LEU A 231 0.17 19.62 -0.34
C LEU A 231 -1.12 19.42 -1.14
N ILE A 232 -2.28 19.41 -0.47
CA ILE A 232 -3.57 19.21 -1.15
C ILE A 232 -3.81 20.32 -2.17
N GLN A 233 -3.55 21.59 -1.85
CA GLN A 233 -3.64 22.69 -2.80
C GLN A 233 -2.64 22.51 -3.94
N ARG A 234 -1.37 22.30 -3.63
CA ARG A 234 -0.29 22.16 -4.62
C ARG A 234 -0.54 20.98 -5.57
N LEU A 235 -1.03 19.86 -5.05
CA LEU A 235 -1.36 18.68 -5.86
C LEU A 235 -2.47 19.01 -6.87
N HIS A 236 -3.47 19.77 -6.49
CA HIS A 236 -4.54 20.18 -7.41
C HIS A 236 -4.06 21.15 -8.49
N GLU A 237 -3.15 22.06 -8.15
CA GLU A 237 -2.52 22.97 -9.12
C GLU A 237 -1.71 22.22 -10.17
N VAL A 238 -0.87 21.27 -9.73
CA VAL A 238 0.07 20.53 -10.59
C VAL A 238 -0.65 19.40 -11.34
N HIS A 239 -1.64 18.77 -10.72
CA HIS A 239 -2.38 17.62 -11.25
C HIS A 239 -3.90 17.84 -11.16
N PRO A 240 -4.48 18.76 -11.94
CA PRO A 240 -5.91 19.11 -11.87
C PRO A 240 -6.83 17.94 -12.23
N GLN A 241 -6.32 16.91 -12.92
CA GLN A 241 -7.05 15.68 -13.24
C GLN A 241 -7.26 14.77 -12.01
N VAL A 242 -6.51 14.96 -10.92
CA VAL A 242 -6.68 14.19 -9.69
C VAL A 242 -7.95 14.65 -8.98
N THR A 243 -8.89 13.74 -8.79
CA THR A 243 -10.18 14.02 -8.15
C THR A 243 -10.27 13.48 -6.72
N ALA A 244 -9.33 12.63 -6.33
CA ALA A 244 -9.30 12.04 -4.99
C ALA A 244 -7.87 11.73 -4.52
N ILE A 245 -7.67 11.81 -3.21
CA ILE A 245 -6.42 11.45 -2.55
C ILE A 245 -6.71 10.31 -1.58
N GLU A 246 -6.05 9.17 -1.77
CA GLU A 246 -6.08 8.05 -0.84
C GLU A 246 -4.84 8.09 0.05
N THR A 247 -5.02 7.83 1.34
CA THR A 247 -3.92 7.63 2.27
C THR A 247 -4.13 6.35 3.04
N ALA A 248 -3.04 5.75 3.50
CA ALA A 248 -3.08 4.59 4.38
C ALA A 248 -2.15 4.80 5.57
N GLY A 249 -2.51 4.25 6.71
CA GLY A 249 -1.70 4.31 7.91
C GLY A 249 -1.82 3.04 8.73
N ALA A 250 -0.70 2.62 9.34
CA ALA A 250 -0.68 1.53 10.30
C ALA A 250 -1.15 2.03 11.66
N GLY A 251 -1.98 1.21 12.30
CA GLY A 251 -2.42 1.46 13.67
C GLY A 251 -3.49 2.54 13.83
N ASP A 252 -3.81 2.78 15.07
CA ASP A 252 -4.84 3.71 15.49
C ASP A 252 -4.20 4.96 16.13
N ASP A 253 -3.27 5.65 15.41
CA ASP A 253 -2.77 6.93 15.90
C ASP A 253 -3.92 7.97 15.88
N PRO A 254 -4.51 8.29 17.04
CA PRO A 254 -5.68 9.14 17.12
C PRO A 254 -5.39 10.58 16.66
N ARG A 255 -4.13 11.02 16.78
CA ARG A 255 -3.72 12.38 16.35
C ARG A 255 -3.66 12.47 14.83
N LEU A 256 -3.11 11.45 14.17
CA LEU A 256 -3.06 11.37 12.72
C LEU A 256 -4.47 11.26 12.13
N LEU A 257 -5.30 10.39 12.69
CA LEU A 257 -6.71 10.23 12.27
C LEU A 257 -7.51 11.52 12.48
N ALA A 258 -7.31 12.22 13.61
CA ALA A 258 -7.97 13.51 13.86
C ALA A 258 -7.52 14.58 12.85
N THR A 259 -6.22 14.64 12.52
CA THR A 259 -5.70 15.56 11.50
C THR A 259 -6.32 15.27 10.13
N ARG A 260 -6.40 14.02 9.72
CA ARG A 260 -6.98 13.62 8.44
C ARG A 260 -8.47 13.93 8.37
N ARG A 261 -9.24 13.60 9.41
CA ARG A 261 -10.68 13.94 9.49
C ARG A 261 -10.90 15.44 9.41
N HIS A 262 -10.06 16.23 10.08
CA HIS A 262 -10.11 17.67 10.05
C HIS A 262 -9.86 18.23 8.63
N LEU A 263 -9.04 17.58 7.82
CA LEU A 263 -8.81 17.90 6.41
C LEU A 263 -9.89 17.36 5.46
N GLY A 264 -10.90 16.65 5.97
CA GLY A 264 -12.00 16.11 5.18
C GLY A 264 -11.80 14.68 4.69
N PHE A 265 -10.74 13.99 5.12
CA PHE A 265 -10.58 12.57 4.81
C PHE A 265 -11.66 11.74 5.51
N ARG A 266 -12.21 10.77 4.79
CA ARG A 266 -13.22 9.83 5.28
C ARG A 266 -12.71 8.40 5.23
N PRO A 267 -13.09 7.53 6.18
CA PRO A 267 -12.75 6.13 6.14
C PRO A 267 -13.19 5.48 4.83
N LEU A 268 -12.28 4.75 4.18
CA LEU A 268 -12.54 4.03 2.93
C LEU A 268 -12.65 2.53 3.18
N ARG A 269 -11.62 1.93 3.80
CA ARG A 269 -11.55 0.49 4.11
C ARG A 269 -10.50 0.21 5.18
N ARG A 270 -10.55 -1.00 5.77
CA ARG A 270 -9.48 -1.55 6.59
C ARG A 270 -8.88 -2.77 5.90
N THR A 271 -7.57 -2.92 6.02
CA THR A 271 -6.87 -4.14 5.63
C THR A 271 -6.12 -4.71 6.82
N SER A 272 -6.14 -6.03 6.96
CA SER A 272 -5.28 -6.78 7.88
C SER A 272 -3.96 -7.06 7.19
N VAL A 273 -2.86 -6.93 7.90
CA VAL A 273 -1.53 -7.35 7.46
C VAL A 273 -1.24 -8.73 8.01
N TYR A 274 -0.99 -9.66 7.13
CA TYR A 274 -0.62 -11.03 7.45
C TYR A 274 0.83 -11.26 7.08
N GLU A 275 1.60 -11.85 8.00
CA GLU A 275 3.03 -12.15 7.80
C GLU A 275 3.30 -13.64 8.00
N LEU A 276 4.11 -14.23 7.13
CA LEU A 276 4.63 -15.59 7.25
C LEU A 276 6.16 -15.53 7.25
N TRP A 277 6.78 -16.08 8.29
CA TRP A 277 8.22 -16.15 8.48
C TRP A 277 8.72 -17.57 8.22
N ASP A 278 9.78 -17.73 7.43
CA ASP A 278 10.40 -19.05 7.15
C ASP A 278 11.29 -19.54 8.30
N GLY A 279 11.31 -18.90 9.45
CA GLY A 279 12.13 -19.27 10.62
C GLY A 279 11.33 -19.51 11.91
N GLY A 280 9.99 -19.65 11.84
CA GLY A 280 9.12 -19.76 13.01
C GLY A 280 8.83 -18.41 13.69
N PRO A 281 7.86 -18.35 14.60
CA PRO A 281 7.61 -17.15 15.40
C PRO A 281 8.82 -16.85 16.28
N LEU A 282 9.17 -15.57 16.40
CA LEU A 282 10.14 -15.05 17.39
C LEU A 282 9.59 -15.20 18.79
#